data_956be3ecc79dffc369a18f9a35ed5f78
#
_entry.id   956be3ecc79dffc369a18f9a35ed5f78
#
_cell.length_a   1.000
_cell.length_b   1.000
_cell.length_c   1.000
_cell.angle_alpha   90.00
_cell.angle_beta   90.00
_cell.angle_gamma   90.00
#
_symmetry.space_group_name_H-M   'P 1'
#
loop_
_entity.id
_entity.type
_entity.pdbx_description
1 polymer ?
#
loop_
_entity_poly.entity_id
_entity_poly.type
_entity_poly.pdbx_seq_one_letter_code
_entity_poly.pdbx_strand_id
1 'polypeptide(L)'
;DAVDFIRKDAVEATKLFASPWGLDFALFAFGGNADKALESIKKCVKISADGHEMGRIVLVGGCRLAVDGGATSGNLDFRASSRTGAGYHDHDWEYGRDYPPAFVQFTTQRNAQELIRLIAEKRLLVDPMTTHRIPIEDVADAGDLLIDHPDKALGVILEMNHKK
;
A
#
# COMPACT_ATOMS: atom_id res chain seq x y z
N ASP A 1 4.10 9.38 -11.58
CA ASP A 1 3.87 10.80 -11.28
C ASP A 1 3.23 10.94 -9.91
N ALA A 2 3.50 12.07 -9.22
CA ALA A 2 2.84 12.44 -7.98
C ALA A 2 2.00 13.70 -8.21
N VAL A 3 0.84 13.75 -7.58
CA VAL A 3 -0.09 14.87 -7.69
C VAL A 3 -0.37 15.43 -6.31
N ASP A 4 -0.03 16.69 -6.10
CA ASP A 4 -0.48 17.44 -4.92
C ASP A 4 -1.94 17.85 -5.13
N PHE A 5 -2.84 17.13 -4.49
CA PHE A 5 -4.30 17.32 -4.64
C PHE A 5 -4.83 18.62 -4.01
N ILE A 6 -3.99 19.34 -3.24
CA ILE A 6 -4.32 20.68 -2.74
C ILE A 6 -4.15 21.72 -3.85
N ARG A 7 -3.20 21.48 -4.77
CA ARG A 7 -2.81 22.45 -5.81
C ARG A 7 -3.34 22.11 -7.20
N LYS A 8 -3.71 20.83 -7.43
CA LYS A 8 -4.16 20.33 -8.72
C LYS A 8 -5.38 19.44 -8.57
N ASP A 9 -6.24 19.45 -9.56
CA ASP A 9 -7.33 18.49 -9.65
C ASP A 9 -6.75 17.08 -9.87
N ALA A 10 -6.85 16.24 -8.84
CA ALA A 10 -6.32 14.88 -8.86
C ALA A 10 -7.09 13.99 -9.84
N VAL A 11 -8.40 14.23 -10.05
CA VAL A 11 -9.21 13.45 -10.97
C VAL A 11 -8.78 13.71 -12.40
N GLU A 12 -8.63 14.96 -12.79
CA GLU A 12 -8.21 15.32 -14.14
C GLU A 12 -6.77 14.88 -14.43
N ALA A 13 -5.87 15.04 -13.47
CA ALA A 13 -4.50 14.55 -13.60
C ALA A 13 -4.45 13.02 -13.77
N THR A 14 -5.28 12.29 -13.01
CA THR A 14 -5.36 10.83 -13.08
C THR A 14 -5.97 10.35 -14.39
N LYS A 15 -7.03 11.01 -14.88
CA LYS A 15 -7.63 10.70 -16.18
C LYS A 15 -6.63 10.90 -17.32
N LEU A 16 -5.87 11.98 -17.29
CA LEU A 16 -4.84 12.24 -18.29
C LEU A 16 -3.76 11.15 -18.28
N PHE A 17 -3.29 10.76 -17.09
CA PHE A 17 -2.31 9.70 -16.92
C PHE A 17 -2.82 8.35 -17.43
N ALA A 18 -4.07 8.00 -17.13
CA ALA A 18 -4.67 6.71 -17.45
C ALA A 18 -5.34 6.66 -18.84
N SER A 19 -5.29 7.76 -19.61
CA SER A 19 -5.88 7.85 -20.94
C SER A 19 -5.26 6.84 -21.92
N PRO A 20 -6.06 6.25 -22.83
CA PRO A 20 -7.51 6.46 -23.01
C PRO A 20 -8.40 5.51 -22.18
N TRP A 21 -7.83 4.55 -21.47
CA TRP A 21 -8.58 3.39 -20.96
C TRP A 21 -9.08 3.53 -19.52
N GLY A 22 -8.50 4.40 -18.72
CA GLY A 22 -8.73 4.49 -17.29
C GLY A 22 -7.87 3.50 -16.47
N LEU A 23 -8.02 3.59 -15.15
CA LEU A 23 -7.25 2.78 -14.19
C LEU A 23 -7.79 1.36 -14.07
N ASP A 24 -6.88 0.38 -14.00
CA ASP A 24 -7.17 -1.01 -13.62
C ASP A 24 -7.20 -1.22 -12.12
N PHE A 25 -6.47 -0.38 -11.38
CA PHE A 25 -6.14 -0.63 -9.98
C PHE A 25 -6.04 0.68 -9.21
N ALA A 26 -6.55 0.68 -7.99
CA ALA A 26 -6.37 1.75 -7.02
C ALA A 26 -6.01 1.18 -5.65
N LEU A 27 -5.13 1.88 -4.94
CA LEU A 27 -4.70 1.52 -3.60
C LEU A 27 -5.04 2.65 -2.63
N PHE A 28 -5.86 2.36 -1.61
CA PHE A 28 -6.14 3.29 -0.52
C PHE A 28 -5.22 2.97 0.65
N ALA A 29 -4.09 3.68 0.71
CA ALA A 29 -3.02 3.48 1.70
C ALA A 29 -3.03 4.59 2.76
N PHE A 30 -4.20 4.89 3.33
CA PHE A 30 -4.38 5.90 4.38
C PHE A 30 -5.44 5.47 5.38
N GLY A 31 -5.53 6.15 6.53
CA GLY A 31 -6.56 5.94 7.54
C GLY A 31 -7.72 6.94 7.42
N GLY A 32 -8.87 6.60 8.03
CA GLY A 32 -10.05 7.48 8.09
C GLY A 32 -11.09 7.20 7.01
N ASN A 33 -11.98 8.18 6.73
CA ASN A 33 -13.04 8.02 5.75
C ASN A 33 -12.52 8.15 4.31
N ALA A 34 -12.80 7.15 3.49
CA ALA A 34 -12.35 7.03 2.10
C ALA A 34 -13.47 7.26 1.06
N ASP A 35 -14.68 7.64 1.47
CA ASP A 35 -15.84 7.76 0.55
C ASP A 35 -15.56 8.76 -0.58
N LYS A 36 -15.01 9.94 -0.26
CA LYS A 36 -14.63 10.94 -1.26
C LYS A 36 -13.52 10.46 -2.21
N ALA A 37 -12.57 9.67 -1.69
CA ALA A 37 -11.53 9.08 -2.53
C ALA A 37 -12.12 8.03 -3.47
N LEU A 38 -13.09 7.23 -3.01
CA LEU A 38 -13.81 6.30 -3.87
C LEU A 38 -14.56 7.02 -5.00
N GLU A 39 -15.31 8.08 -4.68
CA GLU A 39 -16.01 8.90 -5.68
C GLU A 39 -15.05 9.46 -6.75
N SER A 40 -13.85 9.87 -6.34
CA SER A 40 -12.81 10.35 -7.24
C SER A 40 -12.24 9.23 -8.12
N ILE A 41 -11.95 8.08 -7.53
CA ILE A 41 -11.42 6.92 -8.27
C ILE A 41 -12.44 6.35 -9.25
N LYS A 42 -13.72 6.28 -8.89
CA LYS A 42 -14.79 5.84 -9.81
C LYS A 42 -14.85 6.67 -11.10
N LYS A 43 -14.47 7.94 -11.07
CA LYS A 43 -14.34 8.77 -12.26
C LYS A 43 -13.12 8.48 -13.12
N CYS A 44 -12.19 7.68 -12.62
CA CYS A 44 -10.90 7.43 -13.26
C CYS A 44 -10.68 5.96 -13.66
N VAL A 45 -11.48 5.04 -13.16
CA VAL A 45 -11.38 3.61 -13.49
C VAL A 45 -11.83 3.33 -14.91
N LYS A 46 -11.46 2.17 -15.43
CA LYS A 46 -11.96 1.67 -16.71
C LYS A 46 -13.48 1.56 -16.72
N ILE A 47 -14.03 1.82 -17.89
CA ILE A 47 -15.43 1.55 -18.19
C ILE A 47 -15.50 0.40 -19.17
N SER A 48 -16.27 -0.63 -18.84
CA SER A 48 -16.53 -1.77 -19.72
C SER A 48 -17.41 -1.34 -20.92
N ALA A 49 -17.48 -2.19 -21.93
CA ALA A 49 -18.24 -1.89 -23.16
C ALA A 49 -19.75 -1.68 -22.90
N ASP A 50 -20.26 -2.23 -21.82
CA ASP A 50 -21.65 -2.04 -21.35
C ASP A 50 -21.85 -0.83 -20.42
N GLY A 51 -20.81 -0.01 -20.24
CA GLY A 51 -20.89 1.26 -19.51
C GLY A 51 -20.67 1.14 -17.98
N HIS A 52 -20.20 -0.02 -17.47
CA HIS A 52 -19.98 -0.20 -16.02
C HIS A 52 -18.52 0.05 -15.64
N GLU A 53 -18.33 0.67 -14.47
CA GLU A 53 -17.00 0.79 -13.88
C GLU A 53 -16.41 -0.60 -13.62
N MET A 54 -15.11 -0.75 -13.88
CA MET A 54 -14.38 -1.98 -13.63
C MET A 54 -12.96 -1.68 -13.14
N GLY A 55 -12.42 -2.59 -12.36
CA GLY A 55 -11.10 -2.44 -11.77
C GLY A 55 -11.05 -2.99 -10.36
N ARG A 56 -9.87 -2.97 -9.77
CA ARG A 56 -9.66 -3.45 -8.41
C ARG A 56 -9.28 -2.31 -7.48
N ILE A 57 -9.98 -2.22 -6.35
CA ILE A 57 -9.68 -1.29 -5.27
C ILE A 57 -9.21 -2.08 -4.06
N VAL A 58 -7.99 -1.82 -3.60
CA VAL A 58 -7.40 -2.48 -2.44
C VAL A 58 -7.30 -1.48 -1.30
N LEU A 59 -7.85 -1.87 -0.15
CA LEU A 59 -7.85 -1.09 1.08
C LEU A 59 -6.68 -1.57 1.95
N VAL A 60 -5.71 -0.69 2.17
CA VAL A 60 -4.56 -0.93 3.03
C VAL A 60 -4.60 0.06 4.18
N GLY A 61 -4.47 -0.44 5.39
CA GLY A 61 -4.58 0.39 6.59
C GLY A 61 -6.02 0.53 7.08
N GLY A 62 -6.24 1.47 7.99
CA GLY A 62 -7.51 1.64 8.73
C GLY A 62 -8.52 2.54 8.04
N CYS A 63 -8.71 2.49 6.72
CA CYS A 63 -9.73 3.30 6.06
C CYS A 63 -11.14 2.69 6.21
N ARG A 64 -12.15 3.57 6.32
CA ARG A 64 -13.56 3.23 6.24
C ARG A 64 -14.09 3.59 4.87
N LEU A 65 -14.86 2.70 4.30
CA LEU A 65 -15.46 2.85 2.99
C LEU A 65 -16.90 2.37 3.02
N ALA A 66 -17.83 3.22 2.58
CA ALA A 66 -19.20 2.84 2.32
C ALA A 66 -19.30 2.35 0.87
N VAL A 67 -19.74 1.11 0.68
CA VAL A 67 -19.94 0.51 -0.64
C VAL A 67 -21.38 0.00 -0.71
N ASP A 68 -22.12 0.53 -1.66
CA ASP A 68 -23.42 -0.01 -2.01
C ASP A 68 -23.26 -1.20 -2.94
N GLY A 69 -24.06 -2.24 -2.71
CA GLY A 69 -24.01 -3.44 -3.54
C GLY A 69 -24.71 -3.28 -4.90
N GLY A 70 -24.55 -4.29 -5.73
CA GLY A 70 -25.23 -4.39 -7.03
C GLY A 70 -24.76 -3.35 -8.05
N ALA A 71 -25.67 -2.86 -8.84
CA ALA A 71 -25.40 -1.98 -9.98
C ALA A 71 -24.71 -0.66 -9.61
N THR A 72 -24.86 -0.20 -8.37
CA THR A 72 -24.25 1.06 -7.89
C THR A 72 -22.73 0.99 -7.83
N SER A 73 -22.17 -0.21 -7.58
CA SER A 73 -20.72 -0.43 -7.52
C SER A 73 -20.12 -0.92 -8.85
N GLY A 74 -20.94 -1.09 -9.88
CA GLY A 74 -20.49 -1.61 -11.17
C GLY A 74 -19.85 -3.00 -11.04
N ASN A 75 -18.76 -3.20 -11.78
CA ASN A 75 -17.94 -4.42 -11.72
C ASN A 75 -16.62 -4.18 -10.95
N LEU A 76 -16.65 -3.34 -9.93
CA LEU A 76 -15.47 -3.08 -9.09
C LEU A 76 -15.22 -4.24 -8.13
N ASP A 77 -13.97 -4.68 -8.07
CA ASP A 77 -13.48 -5.69 -7.12
C ASP A 77 -12.87 -4.97 -5.90
N PHE A 78 -13.53 -5.07 -4.75
CA PHE A 78 -13.05 -4.48 -3.49
C PHE A 78 -12.34 -5.54 -2.65
N ARG A 79 -11.12 -5.24 -2.23
CA ARG A 79 -10.34 -6.12 -1.37
C ARG A 79 -9.74 -5.38 -0.18
N ALA A 80 -9.90 -5.95 0.99
CA ALA A 80 -9.11 -5.56 2.14
C ALA A 80 -7.76 -6.28 2.13
N SER A 81 -6.71 -5.56 2.45
CA SER A 81 -5.39 -6.11 2.71
C SER A 81 -5.01 -5.82 4.15
N SER A 82 -4.72 -6.85 4.90
CA SER A 82 -4.37 -6.73 6.31
C SER A 82 -3.11 -7.53 6.58
N ARG A 83 -2.18 -6.90 7.30
CA ARG A 83 -0.97 -7.53 7.81
C ARG A 83 0.01 -7.95 6.70
N THR A 84 0.93 -8.82 7.05
CA THR A 84 2.06 -9.25 6.21
C THR A 84 1.79 -10.54 5.44
N GLY A 85 0.59 -11.10 5.55
CA GLY A 85 0.20 -12.38 4.96
C GLY A 85 -0.16 -13.42 6.00
N ALA A 86 -0.50 -14.63 5.55
CA ALA A 86 -0.77 -15.76 6.42
C ALA A 86 0.47 -16.13 7.24
N GLY A 87 0.25 -16.62 8.46
CA GLY A 87 1.30 -16.96 9.42
C GLY A 87 1.53 -15.92 10.51
N TYR A 88 1.07 -14.70 10.33
CA TYR A 88 1.15 -13.66 11.34
C TYR A 88 0.20 -14.00 12.52
N HIS A 89 0.79 -14.23 13.69
CA HIS A 89 0.11 -14.71 14.92
C HIS A 89 -0.54 -16.09 14.80
N ASP A 90 -0.03 -16.96 13.94
CA ASP A 90 -0.34 -18.38 13.93
C ASP A 90 0.78 -19.15 14.62
N HIS A 91 0.49 -19.63 15.82
CA HIS A 91 1.47 -20.32 16.69
C HIS A 91 2.10 -21.52 15.98
N ASP A 92 1.31 -22.37 15.34
CA ASP A 92 1.83 -23.57 14.68
C ASP A 92 2.80 -23.18 13.55
N TRP A 93 2.45 -22.14 12.78
CA TRP A 93 3.31 -21.65 11.70
C TRP A 93 4.60 -21.00 12.24
N GLU A 94 4.51 -20.23 13.30
CA GLU A 94 5.68 -19.61 13.96
C GLU A 94 6.67 -20.66 14.48
N TYR A 95 6.19 -21.88 14.81
CA TYR A 95 7.01 -23.02 15.22
C TYR A 95 7.32 -24.02 14.08
N GLY A 96 7.12 -23.61 12.83
CA GLY A 96 7.63 -24.32 11.66
C GLY A 96 6.62 -25.18 10.89
N ARG A 97 5.34 -25.15 11.26
CA ARG A 97 4.29 -25.84 10.51
C ARG A 97 3.78 -24.97 9.36
N ASP A 98 4.37 -25.13 8.17
CA ASP A 98 3.98 -24.34 7.01
C ASP A 98 2.61 -24.70 6.46
N TYR A 99 1.95 -23.73 5.78
CA TYR A 99 0.70 -23.93 5.10
C TYR A 99 0.89 -24.67 3.78
N PRO A 100 -0.09 -25.51 3.38
CA PRO A 100 -0.06 -26.12 2.05
C PRO A 100 -0.05 -25.04 0.96
N PRO A 101 0.95 -25.04 0.06
CA PRO A 101 1.08 -24.01 -1.00
C PRO A 101 -0.14 -23.91 -1.93
N ALA A 102 -0.91 -24.99 -2.05
CA ALA A 102 -2.14 -25.01 -2.85
C ALA A 102 -3.24 -24.06 -2.31
N PHE A 103 -3.23 -23.78 -1.00
CA PHE A 103 -4.23 -22.93 -0.35
C PHE A 103 -3.66 -21.55 0.03
N VAL A 104 -2.38 -21.51 0.39
CA VAL A 104 -1.69 -20.27 0.79
C VAL A 104 -0.43 -20.12 -0.04
N GLN A 105 -0.49 -19.32 -1.10
CA GLN A 105 0.65 -19.08 -1.99
C GLN A 105 1.69 -18.19 -1.34
N PHE A 106 1.26 -17.17 -0.59
CA PHE A 106 2.13 -16.23 0.07
C PHE A 106 1.85 -16.18 1.57
N THR A 107 2.83 -16.67 2.34
CA THR A 107 2.91 -16.49 3.79
C THR A 107 3.68 -15.19 4.10
N THR A 108 3.66 -14.77 5.36
CA THR A 108 4.50 -13.66 5.86
C THR A 108 5.96 -13.83 5.46
N GLN A 109 6.51 -15.03 5.60
CA GLN A 109 7.90 -15.32 5.25
C GLN A 109 8.15 -15.19 3.74
N ARG A 110 7.28 -15.75 2.89
CA ARG A 110 7.42 -15.66 1.43
C ARG A 110 7.28 -14.23 0.94
N ASN A 111 6.37 -13.44 1.53
CA ASN A 111 6.25 -12.01 1.23
C ASN A 111 7.56 -11.27 1.58
N ALA A 112 8.13 -11.50 2.75
CA ALA A 112 9.38 -10.89 3.16
C ALA A 112 10.54 -11.27 2.23
N GLN A 113 10.67 -12.56 1.89
CA GLN A 113 11.68 -13.07 0.97
C GLN A 113 11.57 -12.42 -0.42
N GLU A 114 10.36 -12.29 -0.94
CA GLU A 114 10.12 -11.66 -2.24
C GLU A 114 10.48 -10.18 -2.24
N LEU A 115 10.12 -9.44 -1.18
CA LEU A 115 10.50 -8.03 -1.05
C LEU A 115 12.02 -7.85 -0.99
N ILE A 116 12.73 -8.67 -0.20
CA ILE A 116 14.20 -8.65 -0.13
C ILE A 116 14.80 -8.96 -1.50
N ARG A 117 14.27 -9.95 -2.22
CA ARG A 117 14.72 -10.29 -3.57
C ARG A 117 14.54 -9.11 -4.53
N LEU A 118 13.38 -8.45 -4.52
CA LEU A 118 13.10 -7.30 -5.37
C LEU A 118 14.03 -6.12 -5.07
N ILE A 119 14.39 -5.89 -3.80
CA ILE A 119 15.37 -4.88 -3.40
C ILE A 119 16.76 -5.25 -3.93
N ALA A 120 17.19 -6.49 -3.75
CA ALA A 120 18.49 -6.97 -4.23
C ALA A 120 18.62 -6.87 -5.76
N GLU A 121 17.55 -7.14 -6.50
CA GLU A 121 17.46 -7.01 -7.95
C GLU A 121 17.26 -5.55 -8.42
N LYS A 122 17.20 -4.58 -7.51
CA LYS A 122 16.92 -3.16 -7.80
C LYS A 122 15.59 -2.91 -8.54
N ARG A 123 14.64 -3.81 -8.40
CA ARG A 123 13.26 -3.68 -8.91
C ARG A 123 12.36 -2.96 -7.94
N LEU A 124 12.68 -3.01 -6.65
CA LEU A 124 12.10 -2.19 -5.59
C LEU A 124 13.19 -1.28 -5.03
N LEU A 125 13.04 0.02 -5.24
CA LEU A 125 13.99 1.02 -4.80
C LEU A 125 13.54 1.59 -3.45
N VAL A 126 14.30 1.34 -2.40
CA VAL A 126 14.01 1.83 -1.03
C VAL A 126 14.84 3.07 -0.66
N ASP A 127 15.99 3.28 -1.32
CA ASP A 127 16.86 4.42 -1.04
C ASP A 127 16.15 5.78 -1.17
N PRO A 128 15.31 6.03 -2.20
CA PRO A 128 14.60 7.30 -2.31
C PRO A 128 13.61 7.58 -1.16
N MET A 129 13.20 6.54 -0.43
CA MET A 129 12.32 6.65 0.74
C MET A 129 13.09 6.77 2.05
N THR A 130 14.41 6.53 2.05
CA THR A 130 15.25 6.65 3.22
C THR A 130 15.67 8.10 3.41
N THR A 131 15.00 8.78 4.33
CA THR A 131 15.27 10.21 4.60
C THR A 131 16.32 10.41 5.67
N HIS A 132 16.44 9.49 6.62
CA HIS A 132 17.36 9.60 7.76
C HIS A 132 18.06 8.28 8.04
N ARG A 133 19.31 8.39 8.50
CA ARG A 133 20.10 7.31 9.07
C ARG A 133 20.58 7.75 10.43
N ILE A 134 20.19 7.03 11.47
CA ILE A 134 20.39 7.40 12.86
C ILE A 134 21.08 6.25 13.58
N PRO A 135 22.14 6.46 14.35
CA PRO A 135 22.74 5.44 15.19
C PRO A 135 21.73 4.82 16.13
N ILE A 136 21.85 3.52 16.42
CA ILE A 136 20.90 2.83 17.31
C ILE A 136 20.87 3.44 18.72
N GLU A 137 21.98 4.03 19.15
CA GLU A 137 22.12 4.71 20.43
C GLU A 137 21.15 5.91 20.54
N ASP A 138 20.80 6.52 19.41
CA ASP A 138 19.94 7.70 19.31
C ASP A 138 18.50 7.32 18.86
N VAL A 139 18.05 6.11 19.14
CA VAL A 139 16.74 5.58 18.72
C VAL A 139 15.56 6.43 19.23
N ALA A 140 15.69 7.12 20.37
CA ALA A 140 14.69 8.02 20.90
C ALA A 140 14.45 9.20 19.94
N ASP A 141 15.53 9.80 19.42
CA ASP A 141 15.46 10.91 18.46
C ASP A 141 14.78 10.49 17.16
N ALA A 142 14.99 9.23 16.74
CA ALA A 142 14.29 8.65 15.59
C ALA A 142 12.78 8.54 15.83
N GLY A 143 12.36 8.19 17.04
CA GLY A 143 10.98 8.15 17.48
C GLY A 143 10.33 9.54 17.46
N ASP A 144 10.96 10.50 18.08
CA ASP A 144 10.49 11.89 18.14
C ASP A 144 10.38 12.51 16.74
N LEU A 145 11.37 12.26 15.87
CA LEU A 145 11.33 12.70 14.48
C LEU A 145 10.12 12.18 13.72
N LEU A 146 9.78 10.89 13.89
CA LEU A 146 8.65 10.27 13.18
C LEU A 146 7.29 10.72 13.74
N ILE A 147 7.22 11.02 15.04
CA ILE A 147 5.98 11.40 15.72
C ILE A 147 5.72 12.90 15.56
N ASP A 148 6.72 13.72 15.83
CA ASP A 148 6.58 15.18 15.91
C ASP A 148 6.82 15.89 14.58
N HIS A 149 7.58 15.25 13.68
CA HIS A 149 7.96 15.82 12.39
C HIS A 149 7.71 14.86 11.20
N PRO A 150 6.49 14.32 11.05
CA PRO A 150 6.17 13.38 9.97
C PRO A 150 6.28 14.02 8.58
N ASP A 151 6.29 15.33 8.48
CA ASP A 151 6.53 16.09 7.25
C ASP A 151 7.99 16.04 6.77
N LYS A 152 8.93 15.69 7.67
CA LYS A 152 10.37 15.65 7.39
C LYS A 152 10.93 14.24 7.25
N ALA A 153 10.25 13.24 7.81
CA ALA A 153 10.72 11.87 7.86
C ALA A 153 9.74 10.91 7.15
N LEU A 154 10.24 10.21 6.14
CA LEU A 154 9.49 9.17 5.44
C LEU A 154 10.00 7.78 5.86
N GLY A 155 11.28 7.53 5.73
CA GLY A 155 11.95 6.30 6.15
C GLY A 155 13.16 6.61 7.02
N VAL A 156 13.21 6.02 8.21
CA VAL A 156 14.32 6.17 9.15
C VAL A 156 14.98 4.81 9.32
N ILE A 157 16.28 4.72 9.05
CA ILE A 157 17.09 3.53 9.26
C ILE A 157 17.91 3.71 10.53
N LEU A 158 17.85 2.74 11.42
CA LEU A 158 18.73 2.66 12.57
C LEU A 158 20.01 1.91 12.18
N GLU A 159 21.14 2.57 12.34
CA GLU A 159 22.44 2.00 12.04
C GLU A 159 23.00 1.28 13.28
N MET A 160 23.20 -0.04 13.14
CA MET A 160 23.78 -0.85 14.19
C MET A 160 25.30 -0.74 14.13
N ASN A 161 25.92 -0.15 15.14
CA ASN A 161 27.37 -0.13 15.25
C ASN A 161 27.90 -1.52 15.67
N HIS A 162 28.22 -2.36 14.69
CA HIS A 162 29.01 -3.55 14.96
C HIS A 162 30.46 -3.13 15.25
N LYS A 163 30.76 -2.81 16.51
CA LYS A 163 32.18 -2.84 16.95
C LYS A 163 32.65 -4.27 16.76
N LYS A 164 33.51 -4.45 15.77
CA LYS A 164 34.31 -5.70 15.64
C LYS A 164 35.23 -5.85 16.81
#